data_f63b0c99220518d1c50f06f4bd75bf33
#
_entry.id   f63b0c99220518d1c50f06f4bd75bf33
#
_cell.length_a   1.000
_cell.length_b   1.000
_cell.length_c   1.000
_cell.angle_alpha   90.00
_cell.angle_beta   90.00
_cell.angle_gamma   90.00
#
_symmetry.space_group_name_H-M   'P 1'
#
loop_
_entity.id
_entity.type
_entity.pdbx_description
1 polymer ?
#
loop_
_entity_poly.entity_id
_entity_poly.type
_entity_poly.pdbx_seq_one_letter_code
_entity_poly.pdbx_strand_id
1 'polypeptide(L)'
;MSRVIIKASDVAAIVGKNKFKPVEEVFNELWKKYSPENFNSKTKLDLAEEALNKSDAAKEVFLESAAKRAKTSTEAQDNFKEAEAKIKADKTLTEEDKKRVIEHVRSKVYTEHGINKEDETARRTGLDLQRDETFYKLHIGQYGDREYVVMGRVDRIETLPDGSKILVEIKNRTKKLFHQVYPSEMVQLQVYLEMLNLDKAKLVEQYNSQVNTMMVDRDREMFEEIMKGLEDFCFRLSQVML
;
A
#
# COMPACT_ATOMS: atom_id res chain seq x y z
N MET A 1 -21.52 16.98 6.46
CA MET A 1 -20.63 16.90 5.28
C MET A 1 -19.93 15.56 5.34
N SER A 2 -20.06 14.73 4.33
CA SER A 2 -19.44 13.43 4.29
C SER A 2 -17.97 13.57 3.84
N ARG A 3 -17.10 12.63 4.27
CA ARG A 3 -15.67 12.69 3.97
C ARG A 3 -15.24 11.48 3.17
N VAL A 4 -14.53 11.71 2.06
CA VAL A 4 -13.86 10.67 1.25
C VAL A 4 -12.41 10.59 1.67
N ILE A 5 -12.00 9.42 2.16
CA ILE A 5 -10.64 9.15 2.64
C ILE A 5 -9.90 8.35 1.58
N ILE A 6 -8.82 8.92 1.07
CA ILE A 6 -7.86 8.31 0.18
C ILE A 6 -6.67 7.84 1.04
N LYS A 7 -6.20 6.61 0.87
CA LYS A 7 -5.02 6.14 1.58
C LYS A 7 -3.76 6.77 0.98
N ALA A 8 -2.81 7.19 1.81
CA ALA A 8 -1.53 7.73 1.33
C ALA A 8 -0.79 6.75 0.40
N SER A 9 -0.90 5.44 0.64
CA SER A 9 -0.34 4.39 -0.21
C SER A 9 -1.00 4.29 -1.61
N ASP A 10 -2.21 4.83 -1.80
CA ASP A 10 -2.92 4.81 -3.06
C ASP A 10 -2.62 6.02 -3.94
N VAL A 11 -2.02 7.07 -3.37
CA VAL A 11 -1.71 8.32 -4.11
C VAL A 11 -0.84 8.04 -5.33
N ALA A 12 0.16 7.18 -5.20
CA ALA A 12 1.03 6.81 -6.32
C ALA A 12 0.27 6.16 -7.50
N ALA A 13 -0.80 5.39 -7.21
CA ALA A 13 -1.67 4.83 -8.24
C ALA A 13 -2.49 5.94 -8.92
N ILE A 14 -3.03 6.87 -8.13
CA ILE A 14 -3.84 7.99 -8.60
C ILE A 14 -3.06 8.87 -9.58
N VAL A 15 -1.80 9.18 -9.26
CA VAL A 15 -0.94 10.03 -10.11
C VAL A 15 -0.14 9.24 -11.16
N GLY A 16 -0.50 7.96 -11.42
CA GLY A 16 0.09 7.14 -12.49
C GLY A 16 1.54 6.71 -12.24
N LYS A 17 2.01 6.74 -10.99
CA LYS A 17 3.38 6.34 -10.61
C LYS A 17 3.46 4.93 -10.00
N ASN A 18 2.35 4.19 -9.93
CA ASN A 18 2.32 2.81 -9.48
C ASN A 18 2.01 1.86 -10.64
N LYS A 19 3.03 1.16 -11.14
CA LYS A 19 2.90 0.22 -12.26
C LYS A 19 2.10 -1.06 -11.94
N PHE A 20 1.82 -1.32 -10.66
CA PHE A 20 1.14 -2.54 -10.21
C PHE A 20 -0.33 -2.32 -9.85
N LYS A 21 -0.71 -1.07 -9.55
CA LYS A 21 -2.08 -0.70 -9.22
C LYS A 21 -2.50 0.44 -10.14
N PRO A 22 -3.38 0.21 -11.12
CA PRO A 22 -3.88 1.25 -12.01
C PRO A 22 -4.82 2.21 -11.26
N VAL A 23 -4.96 3.44 -11.76
CA VAL A 23 -5.83 4.46 -11.15
C VAL A 23 -7.29 4.01 -11.10
N GLU A 24 -7.75 3.27 -12.09
CA GLU A 24 -9.12 2.74 -12.17
C GLU A 24 -9.46 1.80 -11.01
N GLU A 25 -8.48 1.04 -10.50
CA GLU A 25 -8.66 0.18 -9.34
C GLU A 25 -8.99 1.03 -8.08
N VAL A 26 -8.21 2.08 -7.83
CA VAL A 26 -8.45 3.00 -6.70
C VAL A 26 -9.79 3.74 -6.89
N PHE A 27 -10.08 4.18 -8.11
CA PHE A 27 -11.32 4.87 -8.44
C PHE A 27 -12.55 4.00 -8.13
N ASN A 28 -12.55 2.77 -8.60
CA ASN A 28 -13.66 1.83 -8.38
C ASN A 28 -13.80 1.43 -6.91
N GLU A 29 -12.68 1.22 -6.19
CA GLU A 29 -12.69 0.94 -4.75
C GLU A 29 -13.34 2.08 -3.95
N LEU A 30 -12.97 3.32 -4.25
CA LEU A 30 -13.53 4.49 -3.56
C LEU A 30 -14.98 4.74 -3.95
N TRP A 31 -15.31 4.64 -5.25
CA TRP A 31 -16.69 4.78 -5.71
C TRP A 31 -17.60 3.77 -5.02
N LYS A 32 -17.26 2.49 -5.05
CA LYS A 32 -18.01 1.43 -4.36
C LYS A 32 -18.16 1.70 -2.86
N LYS A 33 -17.08 2.17 -2.22
CA LYS A 33 -17.07 2.43 -0.77
C LYS A 33 -17.99 3.58 -0.36
N TYR A 34 -18.02 4.65 -1.14
CA TYR A 34 -18.68 5.90 -0.74
C TYR A 34 -20.00 6.22 -1.46
N SER A 35 -20.31 5.46 -2.51
CA SER A 35 -21.58 5.53 -3.25
C SER A 35 -21.93 4.17 -3.86
N PRO A 36 -22.13 3.11 -3.01
CA PRO A 36 -22.38 1.76 -3.46
C PRO A 36 -23.65 1.63 -4.29
N GLU A 37 -24.65 2.48 -4.04
CA GLU A 37 -25.92 2.53 -4.76
C GLU A 37 -25.75 2.91 -6.24
N ASN A 38 -24.70 3.68 -6.57
CA ASN A 38 -24.40 4.13 -7.93
C ASN A 38 -23.30 3.29 -8.60
N PHE A 39 -22.72 2.31 -7.86
CA PHE A 39 -21.62 1.49 -8.37
C PHE A 39 -22.15 0.20 -9.02
N ASN A 40 -22.13 0.15 -10.36
CA ASN A 40 -22.67 -0.97 -11.15
C ASN A 40 -21.57 -1.89 -11.73
N SER A 41 -20.39 -1.96 -11.09
CA SER A 41 -19.25 -2.77 -11.54
C SER A 41 -18.74 -3.67 -10.41
N LYS A 42 -17.66 -4.40 -10.66
CA LYS A 42 -16.95 -5.22 -9.67
C LYS A 42 -15.53 -4.72 -9.50
N THR A 43 -15.11 -4.62 -8.25
CA THR A 43 -13.70 -4.32 -7.95
C THR A 43 -12.84 -5.58 -8.17
N LYS A 44 -11.51 -5.39 -8.22
CA LYS A 44 -10.56 -6.51 -8.30
C LYS A 44 -10.71 -7.45 -7.09
N LEU A 45 -10.99 -6.89 -5.91
CA LEU A 45 -11.24 -7.68 -4.70
C LEU A 45 -12.51 -8.52 -4.84
N ASP A 46 -13.62 -7.95 -5.33
CA ASP A 46 -14.87 -8.70 -5.55
C ASP A 46 -14.65 -9.89 -6.47
N LEU A 47 -13.94 -9.69 -7.57
CA LEU A 47 -13.63 -10.73 -8.53
C LEU A 47 -12.74 -11.83 -7.92
N ALA A 48 -11.81 -11.47 -7.05
CA ALA A 48 -10.96 -12.44 -6.35
C ALA A 48 -11.76 -13.25 -5.31
N GLU A 49 -12.63 -12.58 -4.54
CA GLU A 49 -13.52 -13.22 -3.56
C GLU A 49 -14.53 -14.14 -4.24
N GLU A 50 -15.12 -13.72 -5.36
CA GLU A 50 -16.01 -14.58 -6.16
C GLU A 50 -15.27 -15.83 -6.69
N ALA A 51 -14.03 -15.66 -7.16
CA ALA A 51 -13.20 -16.78 -7.60
C ALA A 51 -12.90 -17.74 -6.45
N LEU A 52 -12.51 -17.21 -5.27
CA LEU A 52 -12.31 -18.02 -4.06
C LEU A 52 -13.57 -18.81 -3.68
N ASN A 53 -14.75 -18.19 -3.82
CA ASN A 53 -16.02 -18.84 -3.46
C ASN A 53 -16.41 -20.03 -4.35
N LYS A 54 -15.75 -20.22 -5.49
CA LYS A 54 -15.96 -21.36 -6.38
C LYS A 54 -15.21 -22.63 -5.94
N SER A 55 -14.23 -22.53 -5.02
CA SER A 55 -13.43 -23.67 -4.59
C SER A 55 -13.14 -23.62 -3.09
N ASP A 56 -13.59 -24.65 -2.37
CA ASP A 56 -13.28 -24.79 -0.94
C ASP A 56 -11.78 -25.06 -0.72
N ALA A 57 -11.14 -25.80 -1.63
CA ALA A 57 -9.69 -26.01 -1.58
C ALA A 57 -8.91 -24.69 -1.72
N ALA A 58 -9.33 -23.79 -2.63
CA ALA A 58 -8.69 -22.47 -2.78
C ALA A 58 -8.92 -21.58 -1.56
N LYS A 59 -10.11 -21.64 -0.92
CA LYS A 59 -10.38 -20.94 0.34
C LYS A 59 -9.46 -21.42 1.46
N GLU A 60 -9.30 -22.73 1.61
CA GLU A 60 -8.42 -23.32 2.61
C GLU A 60 -6.97 -22.86 2.40
N VAL A 61 -6.47 -22.95 1.16
CA VAL A 61 -5.13 -22.46 0.80
C VAL A 61 -4.95 -20.97 1.13
N PHE A 62 -5.95 -20.14 0.85
CA PHE A 62 -5.91 -18.71 1.18
C PHE A 62 -5.82 -18.48 2.69
N LEU A 63 -6.66 -19.17 3.48
CA LEU A 63 -6.67 -19.04 4.93
C LEU A 63 -5.36 -19.53 5.57
N GLU A 64 -4.86 -20.71 5.12
CA GLU A 64 -3.58 -21.26 5.57
C GLU A 64 -2.43 -20.30 5.28
N SER A 65 -2.36 -19.76 4.05
CA SER A 65 -1.30 -18.84 3.65
C SER A 65 -1.33 -17.51 4.41
N ALA A 66 -2.52 -17.02 4.73
CA ALA A 66 -2.72 -15.81 5.53
C ALA A 66 -2.35 -16.03 7.02
N ALA A 67 -2.54 -17.24 7.55
CA ALA A 67 -2.21 -17.56 8.94
C ALA A 67 -0.72 -17.81 9.18
N LYS A 68 0.04 -18.20 8.14
CA LYS A 68 1.48 -18.47 8.22
C LYS A 68 2.28 -17.18 8.44
N ARG A 69 2.98 -17.08 9.59
CA ARG A 69 3.88 -15.98 9.92
C ARG A 69 5.30 -16.29 9.47
N ALA A 70 5.68 -15.80 8.31
CA ALA A 70 7.04 -15.97 7.80
C ALA A 70 8.05 -15.16 8.65
N LYS A 71 9.13 -15.82 9.08
CA LYS A 71 10.23 -15.18 9.84
C LYS A 71 11.25 -14.51 8.92
N THR A 72 11.34 -14.93 7.66
CA THR A 72 12.27 -14.39 6.67
C THR A 72 11.55 -14.10 5.35
N SER A 73 12.16 -13.28 4.50
CA SER A 73 11.65 -13.02 3.15
C SER A 73 11.65 -14.28 2.28
N THR A 74 12.59 -15.19 2.52
CA THR A 74 12.67 -16.51 1.84
C THR A 74 11.47 -17.37 2.24
N GLU A 75 11.17 -17.48 3.54
CA GLU A 75 9.99 -18.22 4.01
C GLU A 75 8.67 -17.62 3.45
N ALA A 76 8.57 -16.29 3.35
CA ALA A 76 7.41 -15.65 2.73
C ALA A 76 7.25 -16.02 1.25
N GLN A 77 8.38 -16.08 0.50
CA GLN A 77 8.37 -16.54 -0.88
C GLN A 77 7.97 -18.02 -1.00
N ASP A 78 8.50 -18.88 -0.14
CA ASP A 78 8.22 -20.33 -0.19
C ASP A 78 6.77 -20.60 0.20
N ASN A 79 6.22 -19.92 1.21
CA ASN A 79 4.80 -19.97 1.55
C ASN A 79 3.92 -19.55 0.37
N PHE A 80 4.29 -18.49 -0.34
CA PHE A 80 3.55 -18.06 -1.53
C PHE A 80 3.65 -19.08 -2.66
N LYS A 81 4.85 -19.64 -2.96
CA LYS A 81 5.03 -20.65 -4.01
C LYS A 81 4.24 -21.93 -3.74
N GLU A 82 4.20 -22.38 -2.46
CA GLU A 82 3.37 -23.51 -2.05
C GLU A 82 1.89 -23.25 -2.33
N ALA A 83 1.38 -22.10 -1.90
CA ALA A 83 -0.01 -21.69 -2.14
C ALA A 83 -0.32 -21.58 -3.64
N GLU A 84 0.58 -20.96 -4.43
CA GLU A 84 0.44 -20.82 -5.88
C GLU A 84 0.36 -22.19 -6.57
N ALA A 85 1.20 -23.17 -6.17
CA ALA A 85 1.19 -24.50 -6.73
C ALA A 85 -0.15 -25.24 -6.45
N LYS A 86 -0.65 -25.13 -5.21
CA LYS A 86 -1.96 -25.73 -4.83
C LYS A 86 -3.10 -25.12 -5.64
N ILE A 87 -3.13 -23.78 -5.82
CA ILE A 87 -4.17 -23.09 -6.61
C ILE A 87 -4.09 -23.48 -8.10
N LYS A 88 -2.88 -23.56 -8.67
CA LYS A 88 -2.69 -24.01 -10.06
C LYS A 88 -3.19 -25.44 -10.31
N ALA A 89 -3.07 -26.31 -9.32
CA ALA A 89 -3.52 -27.71 -9.39
C ALA A 89 -5.04 -27.85 -9.22
N ASP A 90 -5.73 -26.81 -8.75
CA ASP A 90 -7.18 -26.85 -8.56
C ASP A 90 -7.90 -26.97 -9.92
N LYS A 91 -8.72 -28.01 -10.07
CA LYS A 91 -9.47 -28.30 -11.30
C LYS A 91 -10.84 -27.62 -11.35
N THR A 92 -11.30 -27.05 -10.24
CA THR A 92 -12.61 -26.39 -10.15
C THR A 92 -12.56 -24.93 -10.61
N LEU A 93 -11.36 -24.32 -10.58
CA LEU A 93 -11.14 -22.95 -11.01
C LEU A 93 -10.76 -22.85 -12.48
N THR A 94 -11.30 -21.84 -13.18
CA THR A 94 -10.82 -21.45 -14.50
C THR A 94 -9.41 -20.84 -14.41
N GLU A 95 -8.66 -20.76 -15.51
CA GLU A 95 -7.33 -20.14 -15.52
C GLU A 95 -7.38 -18.65 -15.11
N GLU A 96 -8.47 -17.96 -15.44
CA GLU A 96 -8.67 -16.58 -15.02
C GLU A 96 -8.96 -16.46 -13.53
N ASP A 97 -9.81 -17.32 -12.98
CA ASP A 97 -10.07 -17.40 -11.53
C ASP A 97 -8.78 -17.72 -10.76
N LYS A 98 -8.00 -18.71 -11.22
CA LYS A 98 -6.68 -19.03 -10.65
C LYS A 98 -5.77 -17.81 -10.58
N LYS A 99 -5.68 -17.05 -11.67
CA LYS A 99 -4.86 -15.83 -11.73
C LYS A 99 -5.30 -14.82 -10.67
N ARG A 100 -6.61 -14.56 -10.55
CA ARG A 100 -7.18 -13.63 -9.55
C ARG A 100 -6.88 -14.07 -8.13
N VAL A 101 -7.09 -15.36 -7.82
CA VAL A 101 -6.82 -15.93 -6.50
C VAL A 101 -5.33 -15.86 -6.16
N ILE A 102 -4.44 -16.23 -7.10
CA ILE A 102 -2.98 -16.17 -6.91
C ILE A 102 -2.52 -14.73 -6.60
N GLU A 103 -3.02 -13.75 -7.32
CA GLU A 103 -2.69 -12.34 -7.06
C GLU A 103 -3.19 -11.88 -5.69
N HIS A 104 -4.37 -12.32 -5.28
CA HIS A 104 -4.95 -12.00 -3.97
C HIS A 104 -4.13 -12.63 -2.83
N VAL A 105 -3.78 -13.93 -2.94
CA VAL A 105 -2.89 -14.63 -2.00
C VAL A 105 -1.52 -13.95 -1.93
N ARG A 106 -0.92 -13.60 -3.07
CA ARG A 106 0.37 -12.90 -3.11
C ARG A 106 0.32 -11.59 -2.34
N SER A 107 -0.71 -10.77 -2.60
CA SER A 107 -0.89 -9.50 -1.90
C SER A 107 -0.99 -9.72 -0.39
N LYS A 108 -1.80 -10.68 0.04
CA LYS A 108 -2.01 -10.98 1.46
C LYS A 108 -0.73 -11.43 2.15
N VAL A 109 -0.04 -12.44 1.60
CA VAL A 109 1.19 -13.00 2.19
C VAL A 109 2.28 -11.94 2.33
N TYR A 110 2.50 -11.12 1.30
CA TYR A 110 3.59 -10.14 1.35
C TYR A 110 3.24 -8.91 2.19
N THR A 111 1.99 -8.49 2.23
CA THR A 111 1.55 -7.41 3.12
C THR A 111 1.68 -7.81 4.59
N GLU A 112 1.22 -9.01 4.95
CA GLU A 112 1.35 -9.54 6.32
C GLU A 112 2.82 -9.69 6.73
N HIS A 113 3.67 -10.21 5.83
CA HIS A 113 5.11 -10.30 6.10
C HIS A 113 5.72 -8.92 6.34
N GLY A 114 5.38 -7.92 5.51
CA GLY A 114 5.86 -6.54 5.66
C GLY A 114 5.52 -5.97 7.04
N ILE A 115 4.23 -6.01 7.42
CA ILE A 115 3.73 -5.49 8.70
C ILE A 115 4.40 -6.18 9.89
N ASN A 116 4.51 -7.53 9.86
CA ASN A 116 5.08 -8.30 10.96
C ASN A 116 6.58 -8.06 11.16
N LYS A 117 7.27 -7.50 10.17
CA LYS A 117 8.72 -7.28 10.18
C LYS A 117 9.14 -5.84 10.46
N GLU A 118 8.24 -4.87 10.43
CA GLU A 118 8.57 -3.46 10.64
C GLU A 118 9.34 -3.22 11.94
N ASP A 119 8.87 -3.77 13.07
CA ASP A 119 9.52 -3.57 14.38
C ASP A 119 10.89 -4.27 14.47
N GLU A 120 11.05 -5.44 13.85
CA GLU A 120 12.33 -6.12 13.78
C GLU A 120 13.34 -5.32 12.95
N THR A 121 12.89 -4.78 11.81
CA THR A 121 13.72 -3.95 10.94
C THR A 121 14.16 -2.68 11.66
N ALA A 122 13.23 -2.00 12.35
CA ALA A 122 13.54 -0.81 13.13
C ALA A 122 14.63 -1.08 14.19
N ARG A 123 14.52 -2.18 14.93
CA ARG A 123 15.54 -2.57 15.93
C ARG A 123 16.90 -2.86 15.31
N ARG A 124 16.94 -3.59 14.19
CA ARG A 124 18.20 -3.94 13.49
C ARG A 124 18.93 -2.74 12.93
N THR A 125 18.22 -1.69 12.56
CA THR A 125 18.79 -0.46 11.99
C THR A 125 19.23 0.53 13.06
N GLY A 126 19.11 0.20 14.34
CA GLY A 126 19.34 1.16 15.44
C GLY A 126 18.27 2.25 15.53
N LEU A 127 17.23 2.14 14.73
CA LEU A 127 16.04 2.99 14.74
C LEU A 127 15.02 2.39 15.72
N ASP A 128 15.44 2.13 16.96
CA ASP A 128 14.53 1.71 18.05
C ASP A 128 13.65 2.89 18.47
N LEU A 129 12.94 3.41 17.49
CA LEU A 129 12.03 4.52 17.63
C LEU A 129 10.65 3.96 17.90
N GLN A 130 9.95 4.62 18.79
CA GLN A 130 8.56 4.30 19.06
C GLN A 130 7.73 4.39 17.78
N ARG A 131 6.89 3.39 17.53
CA ARG A 131 5.95 3.41 16.42
C ARG A 131 5.03 4.63 16.54
N ASP A 132 4.87 5.36 15.44
CA ASP A 132 3.92 6.47 15.40
C ASP A 132 2.53 5.94 15.03
N GLU A 133 1.62 5.94 15.99
CA GLU A 133 0.23 5.50 15.80
C GLU A 133 -0.68 6.63 15.28
N THR A 134 -0.13 7.81 15.02
CA THR A 134 -0.88 8.98 14.56
C THR A 134 -1.30 8.82 13.10
N PHE A 135 -2.58 9.09 12.83
CA PHE A 135 -3.06 9.25 11.46
C PHE A 135 -2.92 10.71 11.04
N TYR A 136 -2.04 10.92 10.08
CA TYR A 136 -1.83 12.23 9.45
C TYR A 136 -2.83 12.44 8.32
N LYS A 137 -3.14 13.71 8.05
CA LYS A 137 -4.14 14.11 7.05
C LYS A 137 -3.58 15.19 6.15
N LEU A 138 -3.90 15.08 4.87
CA LEU A 138 -3.69 16.12 3.86
C LEU A 138 -5.06 16.45 3.26
N HIS A 139 -5.48 17.68 3.38
CA HIS A 139 -6.73 18.17 2.79
C HIS A 139 -6.50 18.43 1.30
N ILE A 140 -7.35 17.86 0.43
CA ILE A 140 -7.28 18.05 -1.02
C ILE A 140 -8.24 19.13 -1.47
N GLY A 141 -9.50 19.05 -1.05
CA GLY A 141 -10.53 19.99 -1.43
C GLY A 141 -11.93 19.52 -1.11
N GLN A 142 -12.89 20.34 -1.49
CA GLN A 142 -14.31 20.03 -1.41
C GLN A 142 -14.88 19.97 -2.82
N TYR A 143 -15.53 18.84 -3.16
CA TYR A 143 -16.20 18.63 -4.43
C TYR A 143 -17.62 18.14 -4.16
N GLY A 144 -18.61 18.91 -4.60
CA GLY A 144 -20.01 18.69 -4.24
C GLY A 144 -20.24 18.86 -2.73
N ASP A 145 -20.89 17.90 -2.11
CA ASP A 145 -21.20 17.87 -0.67
C ASP A 145 -20.14 17.13 0.17
N ARG A 146 -19.00 16.74 -0.43
CA ARG A 146 -17.98 15.86 0.16
C ARG A 146 -16.63 16.55 0.29
N GLU A 147 -15.98 16.35 1.45
CA GLU A 147 -14.59 16.70 1.70
C GLU A 147 -13.69 15.53 1.28
N TYR A 148 -12.60 15.80 0.56
CA TYR A 148 -11.62 14.81 0.14
C TYR A 148 -10.31 15.01 0.90
N VAL A 149 -9.84 13.94 1.53
CA VAL A 149 -8.61 13.96 2.31
C VAL A 149 -7.75 12.73 2.00
N VAL A 150 -6.44 12.92 1.93
CA VAL A 150 -5.50 11.81 2.02
C VAL A 150 -5.19 11.56 3.49
N MET A 151 -5.22 10.29 3.89
CA MET A 151 -4.85 9.87 5.25
C MET A 151 -3.81 8.76 5.20
N GLY A 152 -2.87 8.81 6.14
CA GLY A 152 -1.88 7.78 6.31
C GLY A 152 -1.24 7.81 7.68
N ARG A 153 -0.55 6.72 7.99
CA ARG A 153 0.27 6.57 9.18
C ARG A 153 1.70 6.29 8.71
N VAL A 154 2.64 6.97 9.32
CA VAL A 154 4.07 6.78 9.05
C VAL A 154 4.63 5.65 9.91
N ASP A 155 5.69 4.99 9.45
CA ASP A 155 6.26 3.89 10.21
C ASP A 155 6.98 4.42 11.45
N ARG A 156 7.87 5.42 11.30
CA ARG A 156 8.64 6.01 12.41
C ARG A 156 8.97 7.47 12.13
N ILE A 157 9.28 8.20 13.21
CA ILE A 157 9.89 9.54 13.16
C ILE A 157 11.15 9.50 14.02
N GLU A 158 12.30 9.75 13.42
CA GLU A 158 13.59 9.89 14.12
C GLU A 158 13.80 11.33 14.53
N THR A 159 14.19 11.56 15.78
CA THR A 159 14.64 12.88 16.25
C THR A 159 16.16 12.88 16.35
N LEU A 160 16.80 13.80 15.62
CA LEU A 160 18.25 13.94 15.61
C LEU A 160 18.73 14.69 16.87
N PRO A 161 20.05 14.64 17.18
CA PRO A 161 20.63 15.34 18.35
C PRO A 161 20.41 16.86 18.38
N ASP A 162 20.23 17.48 17.21
CA ASP A 162 19.92 18.90 17.08
C ASP A 162 18.43 19.24 17.24
N GLY A 163 17.60 18.22 17.50
CA GLY A 163 16.15 18.34 17.66
C GLY A 163 15.35 18.29 16.34
N SER A 164 16.03 18.26 15.19
CA SER A 164 15.35 18.08 13.90
C SER A 164 14.77 16.68 13.78
N LYS A 165 13.72 16.55 12.95
CA LYS A 165 13.02 15.27 12.74
C LYS A 165 13.17 14.78 11.32
N ILE A 166 13.29 13.47 11.18
CA ILE A 166 13.35 12.77 9.90
C ILE A 166 12.24 11.73 9.86
N LEU A 167 11.46 11.72 8.78
CA LEU A 167 10.53 10.64 8.47
C LEU A 167 11.30 9.35 8.17
N VAL A 168 10.86 8.21 8.71
CA VAL A 168 11.43 6.90 8.41
C VAL A 168 10.33 5.99 7.88
N GLU A 169 10.50 5.53 6.64
CA GLU A 169 9.64 4.56 5.97
C GLU A 169 10.39 3.24 5.84
N ILE A 170 9.79 2.13 6.23
CA ILE A 170 10.38 0.80 6.25
C ILE A 170 9.78 -0.07 5.15
N LYS A 171 10.64 -0.68 4.33
CA LYS A 171 10.23 -1.60 3.25
C LYS A 171 10.88 -2.98 3.44
N ASN A 172 10.10 -3.94 3.93
CA ASN A 172 10.52 -5.33 4.02
C ASN A 172 10.41 -5.99 2.64
N ARG A 173 11.55 -6.08 1.95
CA ARG A 173 11.63 -6.62 0.59
C ARG A 173 11.47 -8.14 0.61
N THR A 174 10.80 -8.69 -0.40
CA THR A 174 10.58 -10.13 -0.51
C THR A 174 11.51 -10.82 -1.49
N LYS A 175 12.21 -10.09 -2.37
CA LYS A 175 13.08 -10.68 -3.40
C LYS A 175 14.55 -10.33 -3.24
N LYS A 176 14.87 -9.06 -3.07
CA LYS A 176 16.23 -8.51 -2.93
C LYS A 176 16.15 -7.05 -2.45
N LEU A 177 17.26 -6.47 -2.02
CA LEU A 177 17.41 -5.03 -1.91
C LEU A 177 17.43 -4.40 -3.31
N PHE A 178 16.81 -3.25 -3.46
CA PHE A 178 16.73 -2.57 -4.74
C PHE A 178 17.74 -1.42 -4.88
N HIS A 179 18.23 -0.89 -3.74
CA HIS A 179 19.18 0.23 -3.69
C HIS A 179 18.71 1.46 -4.47
N GLN A 180 17.40 1.63 -4.59
CA GLN A 180 16.76 2.77 -5.24
C GLN A 180 15.37 3.00 -4.67
N VAL A 181 14.95 4.26 -4.63
CA VAL A 181 13.57 4.63 -4.31
C VAL A 181 12.73 4.51 -5.58
N TYR A 182 11.71 3.67 -5.56
CA TYR A 182 10.81 3.56 -6.69
C TYR A 182 9.87 4.77 -6.81
N PRO A 183 9.37 5.10 -8.02
CA PRO A 183 8.45 6.23 -8.21
C PRO A 183 7.23 6.20 -7.28
N SER A 184 6.67 5.02 -7.02
CA SER A 184 5.55 4.87 -6.11
C SER A 184 5.90 5.14 -4.65
N GLU A 185 7.11 4.79 -4.23
CA GLU A 185 7.63 5.06 -2.89
C GLU A 185 7.98 6.53 -2.73
N MET A 186 8.56 7.14 -3.78
CA MET A 186 8.86 8.57 -3.80
C MET A 186 7.58 9.40 -3.61
N VAL A 187 6.51 9.09 -4.33
CA VAL A 187 5.20 9.76 -4.16
C VAL A 187 4.71 9.63 -2.72
N GLN A 188 4.77 8.44 -2.14
CA GLN A 188 4.33 8.21 -0.75
C GLN A 188 5.15 9.04 0.24
N LEU A 189 6.48 9.08 0.07
CA LEU A 189 7.39 9.87 0.92
C LEU A 189 7.11 11.36 0.81
N GLN A 190 6.92 11.91 -0.40
CA GLN A 190 6.62 13.33 -0.58
C GLN A 190 5.28 13.71 0.07
N VAL A 191 4.26 12.87 -0.04
CA VAL A 191 2.98 13.07 0.64
C VAL A 191 3.16 13.11 2.17
N TYR A 192 3.93 12.19 2.74
CA TYR A 192 4.18 12.18 4.19
C TYR A 192 5.06 13.36 4.64
N LEU A 193 6.07 13.74 3.87
CA LEU A 193 6.90 14.91 4.16
C LEU A 193 6.06 16.19 4.22
N GLU A 194 5.08 16.31 3.33
CA GLU A 194 4.14 17.43 3.36
C GLU A 194 3.20 17.38 4.58
N MET A 195 2.59 16.21 4.85
CA MET A 195 1.69 16.03 6.01
C MET A 195 2.36 16.36 7.35
N LEU A 196 3.66 16.06 7.46
CA LEU A 196 4.46 16.24 8.68
C LEU A 196 5.20 17.58 8.71
N ASN A 197 5.21 18.30 7.59
CA ASN A 197 6.07 19.48 7.37
C ASN A 197 7.54 19.20 7.71
N LEU A 198 8.07 18.09 7.19
CA LEU A 198 9.47 17.68 7.33
C LEU A 198 10.21 17.86 6.00
N ASP A 199 11.52 18.09 6.07
CA ASP A 199 12.35 18.32 4.88
C ASP A 199 13.07 17.05 4.41
N LYS A 200 13.18 16.04 5.28
CA LYS A 200 13.95 14.82 4.97
C LYS A 200 13.23 13.55 5.39
N ALA A 201 13.44 12.51 4.58
CA ALA A 201 13.00 11.15 4.88
C ALA A 201 14.16 10.16 4.71
N LYS A 202 14.05 9.03 5.41
CA LYS A 202 14.85 7.81 5.20
C LYS A 202 13.94 6.72 4.67
N LEU A 203 14.28 6.13 3.53
CA LEU A 203 13.72 4.85 3.12
C LEU A 203 14.67 3.75 3.57
N VAL A 204 14.22 2.92 4.49
CA VAL A 204 14.97 1.78 5.01
C VAL A 204 14.42 0.51 4.36
N GLU A 205 15.22 -0.15 3.55
CA GLU A 205 14.83 -1.45 2.99
C GLU A 205 15.60 -2.59 3.66
N GLN A 206 14.89 -3.69 3.93
CA GLN A 206 15.45 -4.91 4.47
C GLN A 206 15.10 -6.10 3.58
N TYR A 207 16.06 -6.99 3.38
CA TYR A 207 15.90 -8.30 2.77
C TYR A 207 16.70 -9.34 3.58
N ASN A 208 16.01 -10.26 4.23
CA ASN A 208 16.61 -11.20 5.19
C ASN A 208 17.42 -10.46 6.28
N SER A 209 18.75 -10.67 6.32
CA SER A 209 19.66 -9.99 7.25
C SER A 209 20.28 -8.70 6.71
N GLN A 210 20.07 -8.40 5.44
CA GLN A 210 20.65 -7.23 4.79
C GLN A 210 19.75 -6.01 4.94
N VAL A 211 20.35 -4.85 5.16
CA VAL A 211 19.67 -3.56 5.27
C VAL A 211 20.36 -2.55 4.38
N ASN A 212 19.57 -1.69 3.75
CA ASN A 212 20.05 -0.53 3.02
C ASN A 212 19.18 0.69 3.38
N THR A 213 19.80 1.87 3.46
CA THR A 213 19.12 3.12 3.80
C THR A 213 19.41 4.17 2.74
N MET A 214 18.36 4.84 2.29
CA MET A 214 18.43 5.91 1.31
C MET A 214 17.79 7.16 1.86
N MET A 215 18.49 8.31 1.69
CA MET A 215 17.95 9.62 2.06
C MET A 215 17.13 10.19 0.92
N VAL A 216 16.04 10.86 1.28
CA VAL A 216 15.15 11.55 0.34
C VAL A 216 14.88 12.94 0.89
N ASP A 217 15.12 13.95 0.08
CA ASP A 217 14.77 15.33 0.40
C ASP A 217 13.34 15.64 -0.06
N ARG A 218 12.70 16.60 0.60
CA ARG A 218 11.39 17.12 0.19
C ARG A 218 11.51 17.84 -1.15
N ASP A 219 10.64 17.46 -2.09
CA ASP A 219 10.53 18.03 -3.41
C ASP A 219 9.15 18.71 -3.56
N ARG A 220 9.13 20.03 -3.46
CA ARG A 220 7.89 20.82 -3.51
C ARG A 220 7.29 20.85 -4.91
N GLU A 221 8.09 20.88 -5.96
CA GLU A 221 7.60 20.87 -7.35
C GLU A 221 6.91 19.53 -7.65
N MET A 222 7.54 18.41 -7.27
CA MET A 222 6.93 17.11 -7.38
C MET A 222 5.63 17.02 -6.56
N PHE A 223 5.60 17.62 -5.36
CA PHE A 223 4.39 17.61 -4.54
C PHE A 223 3.25 18.42 -5.16
N GLU A 224 3.53 19.55 -5.80
CA GLU A 224 2.53 20.34 -6.55
C GLU A 224 1.92 19.52 -7.70
N GLU A 225 2.75 18.74 -8.43
CA GLU A 225 2.26 17.82 -9.46
C GLU A 225 1.35 16.71 -8.87
N ILE A 226 1.73 16.18 -7.71
CA ILE A 226 0.92 15.18 -6.98
C ILE A 226 -0.43 15.79 -6.59
N MET A 227 -0.44 16.99 -6.02
CA MET A 227 -1.67 17.68 -5.63
C MET A 227 -2.60 17.91 -6.80
N LYS A 228 -2.09 18.39 -7.93
CA LYS A 228 -2.87 18.56 -9.14
C LYS A 228 -3.52 17.26 -9.62
N GLY A 229 -2.75 16.16 -9.60
CA GLY A 229 -3.29 14.83 -9.95
C GLY A 229 -4.37 14.35 -8.99
N LEU A 230 -4.22 14.63 -7.69
CA LEU A 230 -5.22 14.34 -6.67
C LEU A 230 -6.50 15.16 -6.85
N GLU A 231 -6.38 16.45 -7.12
CA GLU A 231 -7.52 17.36 -7.37
C GLU A 231 -8.32 16.89 -8.60
N ASP A 232 -7.66 16.61 -9.71
CA ASP A 232 -8.27 16.07 -10.93
C ASP A 232 -9.00 14.75 -10.67
N PHE A 233 -8.37 13.85 -9.90
CA PHE A 233 -8.97 12.58 -9.52
C PHE A 233 -10.21 12.77 -8.65
N CYS A 234 -10.14 13.62 -7.61
CA CYS A 234 -11.25 13.89 -6.69
C CYS A 234 -12.42 14.53 -7.42
N PHE A 235 -12.14 15.46 -8.34
CA PHE A 235 -13.16 16.06 -9.19
C PHE A 235 -13.89 15.01 -10.03
N ARG A 236 -13.16 14.14 -10.74
CA ARG A 236 -13.78 13.06 -11.55
C ARG A 236 -14.57 12.09 -10.69
N LEU A 237 -14.03 11.70 -9.53
CA LEU A 237 -14.72 10.79 -8.61
C LEU A 237 -16.02 11.41 -8.08
N SER A 238 -16.03 12.72 -7.78
CA SER A 238 -17.24 13.43 -7.32
C SER A 238 -18.37 13.39 -8.35
N GLN A 239 -18.06 13.41 -9.65
CA GLN A 239 -19.07 13.41 -10.72
C GLN A 239 -19.85 12.10 -10.82
N VAL A 240 -19.28 10.98 -10.40
CA VAL A 240 -19.96 9.66 -10.43
C VAL A 240 -20.61 9.30 -9.11
N MET A 241 -20.31 10.04 -8.04
CA MET A 241 -20.87 9.82 -6.70
C MET A 241 -22.00 10.79 -6.35
N LEU A 242 -22.52 11.53 -7.36
CA LEU A 242 -23.66 12.44 -7.23
C LEU A 242 -24.98 11.68 -7.12
#